data_a862639bff2e8e2eaf8033cee0398753
#
_entry.id   a862639bff2e8e2eaf8033cee0398753
#
_cell.length_a   1.000
_cell.length_b   1.000
_cell.length_c   1.000
_cell.angle_alpha   90.00
_cell.angle_beta   90.00
_cell.angle_gamma   90.00
#
_symmetry.space_group_name_H-M   'P 1'
#
loop_
_entity.id
_entity.type
_entity.pdbx_description
1 polymer ?
#
loop_
_entity_poly.entity_id
_entity_poly.type
_entity_poly.pdbx_seq_one_letter_code
_entity_poly.pdbx_strand_id
1 'polypeptide(L)'
;KKVVKTLLTAVNAGATDTQYTVRRQFTGTTNSSGVVTFNAGTNETFVAFAEKDYTMSILTAGGGTGAQGDIVTVSGKTSGTGSGTLTITDNTILGNAAKVKLSATILKTSVTHKTKTTNLMKQLKVTDAATHAFGTRPTDRTISLGRADVFNLVAVFDSESTSADASAPELTVGSITGTFTRGEKITGSSSGATGRIIDTTSPI
;
A
#
# COMPACT_ATOMS: atom_id res chain seq x y z
N LYS A 1 -10.04 -19.71 -7.23
CA LYS A 1 -8.94 -18.77 -6.94
C LYS A 1 -8.09 -19.40 -5.83
N LYS A 2 -6.90 -19.93 -6.17
CA LYS A 2 -5.97 -20.44 -5.16
C LYS A 2 -5.46 -19.27 -4.34
N VAL A 3 -5.81 -19.22 -3.07
CA VAL A 3 -5.17 -18.34 -2.11
C VAL A 3 -3.76 -18.87 -1.90
N VAL A 4 -2.75 -18.10 -2.28
CA VAL A 4 -1.36 -18.41 -1.94
C VAL A 4 -1.26 -18.30 -0.42
N LYS A 5 -1.15 -19.43 0.27
CA LYS A 5 -0.79 -19.43 1.69
C LYS A 5 0.65 -18.96 1.80
N THR A 6 0.85 -17.77 2.30
CA THR A 6 2.15 -17.36 2.81
C THR A 6 2.46 -18.25 4.00
N LEU A 7 3.53 -19.03 3.92
CA LEU A 7 4.02 -19.77 5.07
C LEU A 7 4.52 -18.76 6.11
N LEU A 8 3.69 -18.50 7.09
CA LEU A 8 4.10 -17.78 8.30
C LEU A 8 4.95 -18.75 9.13
N THR A 9 6.24 -18.52 9.22
CA THR A 9 7.17 -19.38 9.95
C THR A 9 7.11 -19.19 11.46
N ALA A 10 6.63 -18.03 11.94
CA ALA A 10 6.30 -17.80 13.35
C ALA A 10 5.35 -16.60 13.47
N VAL A 11 4.30 -16.75 14.24
CA VAL A 11 3.46 -15.65 14.71
C VAL A 11 3.55 -15.65 16.22
N ASN A 12 4.32 -14.73 16.78
CA ASN A 12 4.31 -14.49 18.21
C ASN A 12 3.30 -13.38 18.52
N ALA A 13 2.32 -13.67 19.35
CA ALA A 13 1.33 -12.69 19.77
C ALA A 13 2.06 -11.55 20.52
N GLY A 14 2.12 -10.38 19.89
CA GLY A 14 2.77 -9.17 20.43
C GLY A 14 4.19 -8.90 19.90
N ALA A 15 4.76 -9.77 19.05
CA ALA A 15 6.05 -9.54 18.43
C ALA A 15 5.90 -9.37 16.91
N THR A 16 6.72 -8.50 16.35
CA THR A 16 6.78 -8.19 14.92
C THR A 16 7.69 -9.17 14.16
N ASP A 17 7.67 -10.45 14.53
CA ASP A 17 8.58 -11.46 13.99
C ASP A 17 8.08 -12.15 12.73
N THR A 18 7.08 -11.59 12.08
CA THR A 18 6.63 -12.10 10.79
C THR A 18 7.67 -11.79 9.74
N GLN A 19 8.21 -12.83 9.13
CA GLN A 19 9.13 -12.70 8.02
C GLN A 19 8.60 -13.45 6.80
N TYR A 20 8.88 -12.94 5.61
CA TYR A 20 8.54 -13.58 4.35
C TYR A 20 9.58 -13.28 3.29
N THR A 21 9.63 -14.13 2.28
CA THR A 21 10.45 -13.90 1.10
C THR A 21 9.61 -13.36 -0.04
N VAL A 22 10.18 -12.43 -0.78
CA VAL A 22 9.55 -11.84 -1.97
C VAL A 22 10.60 -11.67 -3.07
N ARG A 23 10.21 -11.88 -4.32
CA ARG A 23 11.07 -11.60 -5.46
C ARG A 23 10.90 -10.14 -5.85
N ARG A 24 12.02 -9.42 -5.92
CA ARG A 24 12.06 -8.00 -6.25
C ARG A 24 13.03 -7.71 -7.38
N GLN A 25 12.75 -6.68 -8.15
CA GLN A 25 13.61 -6.20 -9.22
C GLN A 25 14.36 -4.94 -8.78
N PHE A 26 15.63 -4.88 -9.12
CA PHE A 26 16.52 -3.76 -8.91
C PHE A 26 17.14 -3.36 -10.23
N THR A 27 17.42 -2.09 -10.41
CA THR A 27 18.21 -1.59 -11.54
C THR A 27 19.43 -0.86 -11.03
N GLY A 28 20.54 -0.98 -11.73
CA GLY A 28 21.79 -0.33 -11.37
C GLY A 28 22.66 -0.14 -12.60
N THR A 29 23.70 0.68 -12.45
CA THR A 29 24.69 0.92 -13.49
C THR A 29 26.07 0.58 -12.91
N THR A 30 26.87 -0.12 -13.70
CA THR A 30 28.23 -0.51 -13.29
C THR A 30 29.17 0.69 -13.32
N ASN A 31 30.17 0.65 -12.44
CA ASN A 31 31.30 1.57 -12.47
C ASN A 31 32.38 1.10 -13.45
N SER A 32 33.50 1.83 -13.49
CA SER A 32 34.66 1.55 -14.37
C SER A 32 35.32 0.16 -14.16
N SER A 33 35.06 -0.48 -13.03
CA SER A 33 35.54 -1.81 -12.71
C SER A 33 34.49 -2.93 -12.92
N GLY A 34 33.37 -2.61 -13.58
CA GLY A 34 32.30 -3.57 -13.81
C GLY A 34 31.52 -3.94 -12.54
N VAL A 35 31.55 -3.09 -11.53
CA VAL A 35 30.90 -3.32 -10.23
C VAL A 35 29.57 -2.58 -10.15
N VAL A 36 28.52 -3.28 -9.73
CA VAL A 36 27.21 -2.70 -9.42
C VAL A 36 26.77 -3.11 -8.02
N THR A 37 26.21 -2.17 -7.28
CA THR A 37 25.71 -2.39 -5.92
C THR A 37 24.21 -2.14 -5.86
N PHE A 38 23.48 -3.03 -5.19
CA PHE A 38 22.06 -2.95 -4.96
C PHE A 38 21.79 -2.90 -3.47
N ASN A 39 20.88 -2.05 -3.05
CA ASN A 39 20.46 -1.91 -1.67
C ASN A 39 19.02 -2.40 -1.51
N ALA A 40 18.78 -3.29 -0.57
CA ALA A 40 17.47 -3.68 -0.10
C ALA A 40 16.86 -2.56 0.75
N GLY A 41 15.57 -2.63 0.99
CA GLY A 41 14.86 -1.65 1.84
C GLY A 41 15.06 -1.92 3.35
N THR A 42 14.40 -1.11 4.14
CA THR A 42 14.41 -1.27 5.60
C THR A 42 13.87 -2.65 6.01
N ASN A 43 14.57 -3.32 6.91
CA ASN A 43 14.27 -4.69 7.37
C ASN A 43 14.24 -5.72 6.22
N GLU A 44 15.02 -5.50 5.18
CA GLU A 44 15.15 -6.38 4.04
C GLU A 44 16.60 -6.82 3.86
N THR A 45 16.78 -8.09 3.55
CA THR A 45 18.10 -8.64 3.24
C THR A 45 18.02 -9.52 2.00
N PHE A 46 19.07 -9.51 1.20
CA PHE A 46 19.23 -10.47 0.11
C PHE A 46 19.43 -11.87 0.72
N VAL A 47 18.70 -12.89 0.23
CA VAL A 47 18.87 -14.25 0.75
C VAL A 47 20.27 -14.79 0.45
N ALA A 48 20.70 -15.85 1.14
CA ALA A 48 21.93 -16.54 0.79
C ALA A 48 21.91 -16.96 -0.68
N PHE A 49 23.06 -16.92 -1.35
CA PHE A 49 23.12 -17.18 -2.78
C PHE A 49 22.63 -18.59 -3.12
N ALA A 50 21.64 -18.64 -4.02
CA ALA A 50 21.25 -19.82 -4.76
C ALA A 50 20.86 -19.38 -6.18
N GLU A 51 21.22 -20.14 -7.20
CA GLU A 51 20.98 -19.73 -8.60
C GLU A 51 19.52 -19.39 -8.91
N LYS A 52 18.59 -20.13 -8.31
CA LYS A 52 17.13 -19.89 -8.44
C LYS A 52 16.68 -18.52 -7.90
N ASP A 53 17.46 -17.94 -7.00
CA ASP A 53 17.07 -16.70 -6.28
C ASP A 53 17.62 -15.43 -6.94
N TYR A 54 18.52 -15.57 -7.92
CA TYR A 54 19.18 -14.45 -8.56
C TYR A 54 19.18 -14.58 -10.07
N THR A 55 18.68 -13.59 -10.77
CA THR A 55 18.73 -13.50 -12.23
C THR A 55 19.06 -12.07 -12.62
N MET A 56 20.10 -11.88 -13.42
CA MET A 56 20.50 -10.56 -13.88
C MET A 56 20.50 -10.50 -15.40
N SER A 57 20.00 -9.39 -15.96
CA SER A 57 20.01 -9.12 -17.39
C SER A 57 20.58 -7.74 -17.68
N ILE A 58 21.17 -7.58 -18.86
CA ILE A 58 21.70 -6.32 -19.35
C ILE A 58 20.57 -5.53 -20.03
N LEU A 59 20.28 -4.33 -19.51
CA LEU A 59 19.33 -3.40 -20.13
C LEU A 59 19.98 -2.52 -21.17
N THR A 60 21.23 -2.14 -20.94
CA THR A 60 22.05 -1.37 -21.87
C THR A 60 23.48 -1.88 -21.76
N ALA A 61 24.08 -2.19 -22.89
CA ALA A 61 25.47 -2.66 -22.95
C ALA A 61 26.40 -1.59 -22.39
N GLY A 62 27.46 -2.04 -21.71
CA GLY A 62 28.53 -1.21 -21.18
C GLY A 62 29.83 -1.38 -21.97
N GLY A 63 30.95 -1.17 -21.30
CA GLY A 63 32.30 -1.37 -21.88
C GLY A 63 32.75 -2.82 -21.94
N GLY A 64 31.97 -3.78 -21.44
CA GLY A 64 32.29 -5.21 -21.48
C GLY A 64 31.79 -5.89 -22.77
N THR A 65 31.86 -7.23 -22.79
CA THR A 65 31.51 -8.06 -23.95
C THR A 65 30.02 -8.41 -24.02
N GLY A 66 29.25 -8.11 -22.97
CA GLY A 66 27.82 -8.44 -22.89
C GLY A 66 26.95 -7.49 -23.72
N ALA A 67 25.95 -8.04 -24.39
CA ALA A 67 24.98 -7.31 -25.20
C ALA A 67 23.68 -7.02 -24.44
N GLN A 68 22.89 -6.08 -24.96
CA GLN A 68 21.56 -5.81 -24.43
C GLN A 68 20.67 -7.05 -24.54
N GLY A 69 20.00 -7.41 -23.45
CA GLY A 69 19.14 -8.57 -23.36
C GLY A 69 19.84 -9.82 -22.82
N ASP A 70 21.14 -9.84 -22.76
CA ASP A 70 21.89 -10.98 -22.23
C ASP A 70 21.59 -11.23 -20.75
N ILE A 71 21.51 -12.52 -20.40
CA ILE A 71 21.42 -12.95 -19.02
C ILE A 71 22.83 -13.21 -18.50
N VAL A 72 23.19 -12.55 -17.42
CA VAL A 72 24.50 -12.65 -16.81
C VAL A 72 24.47 -13.64 -15.66
N THR A 73 25.37 -14.62 -15.70
CA THR A 73 25.59 -15.55 -14.58
C THR A 73 26.19 -14.80 -13.40
N VAL A 74 25.50 -14.80 -12.28
CA VAL A 74 25.92 -14.06 -11.08
C VAL A 74 26.62 -14.96 -10.04
N SER A 75 26.65 -16.27 -10.27
CA SER A 75 27.37 -17.25 -9.45
C SER A 75 28.85 -16.92 -9.37
N GLY A 76 29.41 -16.91 -8.18
CA GLY A 76 30.80 -16.57 -7.94
C GLY A 76 31.19 -15.10 -8.12
N LYS A 77 30.22 -14.22 -8.50
CA LYS A 77 30.45 -12.81 -8.76
C LYS A 77 29.73 -11.90 -7.74
N THR A 78 29.04 -12.51 -6.79
CA THR A 78 28.24 -11.80 -5.76
C THR A 78 28.97 -11.73 -4.43
N SER A 79 28.87 -10.60 -3.77
CA SER A 79 29.20 -10.41 -2.35
C SER A 79 28.07 -9.71 -1.62
N GLY A 80 27.93 -9.95 -0.31
CA GLY A 80 26.88 -9.36 0.51
C GLY A 80 25.55 -10.09 0.47
N THR A 81 25.49 -11.33 -0.01
CA THR A 81 24.31 -12.21 0.19
C THR A 81 24.11 -12.47 1.69
N GLY A 82 22.86 -12.45 2.15
CA GLY A 82 22.52 -12.46 3.57
C GLY A 82 22.53 -11.08 4.23
N SER A 83 22.82 -10.01 3.48
CA SER A 83 22.83 -8.64 4.01
C SER A 83 21.88 -7.71 3.24
N GLY A 84 21.75 -6.48 3.71
CA GLY A 84 20.95 -5.45 3.06
C GLY A 84 21.56 -4.86 1.79
N THR A 85 22.84 -5.18 1.51
CA THR A 85 23.57 -4.66 0.34
C THR A 85 24.19 -5.84 -0.42
N LEU A 86 23.92 -5.91 -1.71
CA LEU A 86 24.45 -6.91 -2.63
C LEU A 86 25.33 -6.21 -3.67
N THR A 87 26.55 -6.68 -3.83
CA THR A 87 27.47 -6.21 -4.86
C THR A 87 27.75 -7.31 -5.86
N ILE A 88 27.69 -6.99 -7.14
CA ILE A 88 28.03 -7.89 -8.24
C ILE A 88 29.20 -7.27 -9.00
N THR A 89 30.24 -8.10 -9.25
CA THR A 89 31.43 -7.67 -9.96
C THR A 89 31.64 -8.53 -11.18
N ASP A 90 31.61 -7.94 -12.35
CA ASP A 90 31.96 -8.61 -13.61
C ASP A 90 32.46 -7.58 -14.63
N ASN A 91 33.76 -7.36 -14.64
CA ASN A 91 34.38 -6.42 -15.56
C ASN A 91 34.42 -6.94 -17.01
N THR A 92 34.43 -8.25 -17.20
CA THR A 92 34.55 -8.86 -18.54
C THR A 92 33.24 -8.72 -19.32
N ILE A 93 32.10 -9.08 -18.70
CA ILE A 93 30.80 -9.07 -19.37
C ILE A 93 30.16 -7.70 -19.29
N LEU A 94 30.19 -7.07 -18.13
CA LEU A 94 29.50 -5.80 -17.90
C LEU A 94 30.36 -4.58 -18.29
N GLY A 95 31.60 -4.55 -17.83
CA GLY A 95 32.48 -3.40 -18.02
C GLY A 95 31.89 -2.11 -17.42
N ASN A 96 32.41 -0.97 -17.91
CA ASN A 96 31.96 0.35 -17.44
C ASN A 96 30.59 0.73 -18.01
N ALA A 97 29.76 1.36 -17.20
CA ALA A 97 28.49 1.97 -17.58
C ALA A 97 27.42 1.00 -18.13
N ALA A 98 27.53 -0.30 -17.89
CA ALA A 98 26.46 -1.24 -18.21
C ALA A 98 25.26 -1.00 -17.29
N LYS A 99 24.08 -0.82 -17.87
CA LYS A 99 22.84 -0.75 -17.11
C LYS A 99 22.24 -2.15 -16.99
N VAL A 100 22.01 -2.60 -15.77
CA VAL A 100 21.56 -3.96 -15.50
C VAL A 100 20.28 -3.98 -14.67
N LYS A 101 19.54 -5.08 -14.80
CA LYS A 101 18.35 -5.40 -14.03
C LYS A 101 18.59 -6.71 -13.29
N LEU A 102 18.54 -6.63 -11.99
CA LEU A 102 18.62 -7.79 -11.10
C LEU A 102 17.22 -8.15 -10.59
N SER A 103 16.83 -9.40 -10.73
CA SER A 103 15.71 -10.00 -10.03
C SER A 103 16.24 -10.89 -8.92
N ALA A 104 16.00 -10.52 -7.66
CA ALA A 104 16.55 -11.22 -6.50
C ALA A 104 15.46 -11.54 -5.49
N THR A 105 15.64 -12.62 -4.74
CA THR A 105 14.80 -12.97 -3.60
C THR A 105 15.29 -12.21 -2.36
N ILE A 106 14.36 -11.52 -1.72
CA ILE A 106 14.59 -10.70 -0.52
C ILE A 106 13.85 -11.35 0.65
N LEU A 107 14.53 -11.48 1.77
CA LEU A 107 13.92 -11.78 3.06
C LEU A 107 13.54 -10.46 3.73
N LYS A 108 12.25 -10.30 4.04
CA LYS A 108 11.74 -9.17 4.83
C LYS A 108 11.41 -9.63 6.23
N THR A 109 11.98 -8.95 7.21
CA THR A 109 11.78 -9.19 8.65
C THR A 109 10.98 -8.05 9.28
N SER A 110 10.57 -8.22 10.52
CA SER A 110 9.84 -7.19 11.29
C SER A 110 8.60 -6.67 10.57
N VAL A 111 7.84 -7.57 9.95
CA VAL A 111 6.61 -7.21 9.23
C VAL A 111 5.46 -7.09 10.20
N THR A 112 4.92 -5.88 10.32
CA THR A 112 3.67 -5.67 11.06
C THR A 112 2.48 -6.04 10.17
N HIS A 113 1.55 -6.80 10.71
CA HIS A 113 0.30 -7.09 10.00
C HIS A 113 -0.55 -5.82 9.89
N LYS A 114 -1.21 -5.68 8.77
CA LYS A 114 -2.14 -4.56 8.56
C LYS A 114 -3.43 -4.84 9.32
N THR A 115 -3.70 -4.07 10.35
CA THR A 115 -4.99 -4.15 11.05
C THR A 115 -6.06 -3.46 10.19
N LYS A 116 -7.14 -4.16 9.90
CA LYS A 116 -8.33 -3.52 9.34
C LYS A 116 -8.98 -2.67 10.43
N THR A 117 -9.03 -1.38 10.19
CA THR A 117 -9.83 -0.47 11.03
C THR A 117 -11.18 -0.25 10.36
N THR A 118 -12.26 -0.50 11.09
CA THR A 118 -13.60 -0.12 10.65
C THR A 118 -13.75 1.38 10.77
N ASN A 119 -13.94 2.05 9.64
CA ASN A 119 -14.27 3.47 9.62
C ASN A 119 -15.79 3.60 9.64
N LEU A 120 -16.33 3.95 10.79
CA LEU A 120 -17.76 4.21 10.94
C LEU A 120 -18.10 5.59 10.38
N MET A 121 -19.29 5.72 9.78
CA MET A 121 -19.93 6.97 9.40
C MET A 121 -19.03 7.90 8.56
N LYS A 122 -18.59 7.43 7.41
CA LYS A 122 -17.92 8.28 6.42
C LYS A 122 -18.94 9.03 5.57
N GLN A 123 -18.68 10.30 5.34
CA GLN A 123 -19.45 11.14 4.44
C GLN A 123 -18.77 11.20 3.07
N LEU A 124 -19.57 11.24 2.03
CA LEU A 124 -19.15 11.49 0.65
C LEU A 124 -20.02 12.63 0.12
N LYS A 125 -19.39 13.70 -0.33
CA LYS A 125 -20.06 14.79 -1.03
C LYS A 125 -20.12 14.44 -2.51
N VAL A 126 -21.32 14.53 -3.08
CA VAL A 126 -21.57 14.42 -4.52
C VAL A 126 -21.93 15.81 -5.03
N THR A 127 -21.19 16.30 -6.01
CA THR A 127 -21.41 17.63 -6.59
C THR A 127 -21.60 17.50 -8.10
N ASP A 128 -22.29 18.46 -8.69
CA ASP A 128 -22.46 18.55 -10.15
C ASP A 128 -21.21 19.10 -10.88
N ALA A 129 -20.03 18.80 -10.38
CA ALA A 129 -18.78 19.21 -11.02
C ALA A 129 -18.36 18.19 -12.08
N ALA A 130 -18.11 18.66 -13.30
CA ALA A 130 -17.72 17.83 -14.44
C ALA A 130 -16.36 17.09 -14.24
N THR A 131 -15.58 17.52 -13.28
CA THR A 131 -14.19 17.03 -13.03
C THR A 131 -14.01 16.52 -11.61
N HIS A 132 -15.04 15.96 -10.98
CA HIS A 132 -14.90 15.39 -9.65
C HIS A 132 -14.00 14.14 -9.68
N ALA A 133 -13.15 13.97 -8.68
CA ALA A 133 -12.18 12.88 -8.60
C ALA A 133 -12.81 11.47 -8.68
N PHE A 134 -14.09 11.34 -8.36
CA PHE A 134 -14.84 10.08 -8.40
C PHE A 134 -15.85 10.00 -9.56
N GLY A 135 -15.87 10.99 -10.45
CA GLY A 135 -16.72 11.01 -11.64
C GLY A 135 -18.21 10.96 -11.35
N THR A 136 -18.67 11.38 -10.18
CA THR A 136 -20.05 11.22 -9.74
C THR A 136 -20.79 12.55 -9.79
N ARG A 137 -21.90 12.55 -10.54
CA ARG A 137 -22.85 13.65 -10.58
C ARG A 137 -24.14 13.22 -9.90
N PRO A 138 -24.89 14.14 -9.29
CA PRO A 138 -26.21 13.82 -8.72
C PRO A 138 -27.19 13.23 -9.73
N THR A 139 -27.03 13.57 -11.03
CA THR A 139 -27.88 13.09 -12.12
C THR A 139 -27.49 11.72 -12.66
N ASP A 140 -26.35 11.16 -12.24
CA ASP A 140 -25.91 9.84 -12.69
C ASP A 140 -26.81 8.75 -12.07
N ARG A 141 -27.15 7.74 -12.87
CA ARG A 141 -27.92 6.58 -12.40
C ARG A 141 -27.17 5.75 -11.38
N THR A 142 -25.84 5.81 -11.42
CA THR A 142 -24.95 5.07 -10.54
C THR A 142 -23.91 6.03 -9.98
N ILE A 143 -23.88 6.13 -8.67
CA ILE A 143 -22.95 7.01 -7.95
C ILE A 143 -21.88 6.13 -7.28
N SER A 144 -20.62 6.36 -7.64
CA SER A 144 -19.50 5.70 -6.97
C SER A 144 -19.31 6.27 -5.57
N LEU A 145 -19.26 5.42 -4.57
CA LEU A 145 -18.94 5.83 -3.20
C LEU A 145 -17.43 6.03 -2.97
N GLY A 146 -16.59 5.79 -3.99
CA GLY A 146 -15.14 5.99 -3.93
C GLY A 146 -14.43 5.13 -2.89
N ARG A 147 -15.10 4.11 -2.36
CA ARG A 147 -14.58 3.19 -1.34
C ARG A 147 -15.06 1.79 -1.62
N ALA A 148 -14.15 0.84 -1.46
CA ALA A 148 -14.48 -0.57 -1.41
C ALA A 148 -15.03 -0.93 -0.01
N ASP A 149 -15.71 -2.06 0.06
CA ASP A 149 -16.20 -2.66 1.31
C ASP A 149 -17.19 -1.75 2.09
N VAL A 150 -18.03 -1.01 1.40
CA VAL A 150 -19.12 -0.28 2.03
C VAL A 150 -20.15 -1.28 2.57
N PHE A 151 -20.28 -1.31 3.88
CA PHE A 151 -21.19 -2.23 4.57
C PHE A 151 -22.64 -1.78 4.54
N ASN A 152 -22.88 -0.48 4.74
CA ASN A 152 -24.23 0.08 4.83
C ASN A 152 -24.25 1.55 4.42
N LEU A 153 -25.28 1.93 3.72
CA LEU A 153 -25.63 3.32 3.46
C LEU A 153 -26.66 3.78 4.51
N VAL A 154 -26.31 4.75 5.32
CA VAL A 154 -27.15 5.20 6.44
C VAL A 154 -28.17 6.23 5.99
N ALA A 155 -27.75 7.25 5.24
CA ALA A 155 -28.63 8.30 4.75
C ALA A 155 -28.01 9.01 3.54
N VAL A 156 -28.86 9.62 2.75
CA VAL A 156 -28.52 10.56 1.68
C VAL A 156 -29.28 11.84 1.97
N PHE A 157 -28.59 12.97 1.93
CA PHE A 157 -29.14 14.29 2.12
C PHE A 157 -28.96 15.09 0.83
N ASP A 158 -30.03 15.78 0.41
CA ASP A 158 -30.01 16.74 -0.68
C ASP A 158 -30.08 18.15 -0.10
N SER A 159 -29.30 19.07 -0.64
CA SER A 159 -29.34 20.47 -0.22
C SER A 159 -30.50 21.26 -0.84
N GLU A 160 -31.15 20.72 -1.88
CA GLU A 160 -32.08 21.43 -2.72
C GLU A 160 -31.53 22.78 -3.26
N SER A 161 -30.21 22.90 -3.23
CA SER A 161 -29.49 24.13 -3.61
C SER A 161 -28.23 23.79 -4.40
N THR A 162 -27.95 24.55 -5.44
CA THR A 162 -26.73 24.43 -6.23
C THR A 162 -25.52 25.16 -5.59
N SER A 163 -25.75 25.96 -4.56
CA SER A 163 -24.74 26.82 -3.93
C SER A 163 -24.43 26.47 -2.48
N ALA A 164 -25.19 25.58 -1.86
CA ALA A 164 -24.99 25.16 -0.49
C ALA A 164 -24.88 23.64 -0.39
N ASP A 165 -24.06 23.16 0.55
CA ASP A 165 -23.94 21.74 0.84
C ASP A 165 -25.15 21.25 1.65
N ALA A 166 -25.54 20.00 1.43
CA ALA A 166 -26.52 19.34 2.28
C ALA A 166 -25.95 19.16 3.69
N SER A 167 -26.78 19.39 4.70
CA SER A 167 -26.43 19.13 6.10
C SER A 167 -27.34 18.05 6.69
N ALA A 168 -26.77 17.21 7.53
CA ALA A 168 -27.55 16.27 8.33
C ALA A 168 -28.36 17.03 9.39
N PRO A 169 -29.52 16.50 9.81
CA PRO A 169 -30.25 17.05 10.93
C PRO A 169 -29.38 17.11 12.20
N GLU A 170 -29.45 18.23 12.90
CA GLU A 170 -28.68 18.47 14.11
C GLU A 170 -29.57 18.41 15.36
N LEU A 171 -29.05 17.81 16.41
CA LEU A 171 -29.66 17.80 17.73
C LEU A 171 -28.81 18.62 18.69
N THR A 172 -29.30 19.75 19.13
CA THR A 172 -28.67 20.57 20.16
C THR A 172 -29.02 20.04 21.55
N VAL A 173 -28.00 19.65 22.31
CA VAL A 173 -28.16 19.14 23.68
C VAL A 173 -27.57 20.11 24.69
N GLY A 174 -28.29 20.41 25.76
CA GLY A 174 -27.84 21.37 26.77
C GLY A 174 -26.82 20.83 27.75
N SER A 175 -26.92 19.55 28.10
CA SER A 175 -25.99 18.87 29.00
C SER A 175 -25.78 17.43 28.55
N ILE A 176 -24.52 17.01 28.50
CA ILE A 176 -24.16 15.66 28.08
C ILE A 176 -23.49 14.96 29.26
N THR A 177 -24.01 13.78 29.63
CA THR A 177 -23.35 12.88 30.56
C THR A 177 -22.84 11.67 29.78
N GLY A 178 -21.54 11.47 29.74
CA GLY A 178 -20.89 10.43 28.93
C GLY A 178 -20.36 10.95 27.59
N THR A 179 -20.00 10.04 26.71
CA THR A 179 -19.46 10.34 25.38
C THR A 179 -20.27 9.60 24.31
N PHE A 180 -20.66 10.31 23.28
CA PHE A 180 -21.30 9.72 22.12
C PHE A 180 -20.28 9.12 21.15
N THR A 181 -20.66 8.00 20.55
CA THR A 181 -19.82 7.34 19.54
C THR A 181 -20.51 7.42 18.18
N ARG A 182 -19.76 7.70 17.12
CA ARG A 182 -20.28 7.68 15.75
C ARG A 182 -20.91 6.32 15.42
N GLY A 183 -22.11 6.33 14.86
CA GLY A 183 -22.89 5.12 14.56
C GLY A 183 -23.77 4.63 15.71
N GLU A 184 -23.64 5.20 16.90
CA GLU A 184 -24.48 4.89 18.04
C GLU A 184 -25.93 5.24 17.77
N LYS A 185 -26.86 4.38 18.22
CA LYS A 185 -28.30 4.64 18.17
C LYS A 185 -28.72 5.37 19.42
N ILE A 186 -29.30 6.56 19.26
CA ILE A 186 -29.92 7.31 20.34
C ILE A 186 -31.44 7.16 20.26
N THR A 187 -32.09 7.23 21.42
CA THR A 187 -33.56 7.18 21.55
C THR A 187 -34.03 8.25 22.51
N GLY A 188 -34.94 9.06 22.09
CA GLY A 188 -35.57 10.05 22.95
C GLY A 188 -36.48 9.38 23.99
N SER A 189 -36.19 9.58 25.28
CA SER A 189 -36.93 8.91 26.37
C SER A 189 -38.41 9.21 26.42
N SER A 190 -38.79 10.42 26.07
CA SER A 190 -40.21 10.87 26.07
C SER A 190 -40.89 10.67 24.73
N SER A 191 -40.18 10.91 23.63
CA SER A 191 -40.75 10.84 22.28
C SER A 191 -40.69 9.46 21.64
N GLY A 192 -39.77 8.59 22.11
CA GLY A 192 -39.46 7.33 21.43
C GLY A 192 -38.75 7.53 20.09
N ALA A 193 -38.50 8.76 19.66
CA ALA A 193 -37.80 9.05 18.41
C ALA A 193 -36.36 8.46 18.45
N THR A 194 -35.96 7.92 17.33
CA THR A 194 -34.61 7.31 17.24
C THR A 194 -33.78 7.97 16.17
N GLY A 195 -32.48 8.07 16.41
CA GLY A 195 -31.51 8.56 15.46
C GLY A 195 -30.20 7.80 15.56
N ARG A 196 -29.31 8.01 14.60
CA ARG A 196 -27.92 7.55 14.68
C ARG A 196 -26.97 8.72 14.63
N ILE A 197 -25.97 8.68 15.47
CA ILE A 197 -24.96 9.71 15.54
C ILE A 197 -24.04 9.59 14.33
N ILE A 198 -24.02 10.60 13.49
CA ILE A 198 -23.17 10.70 12.31
C ILE A 198 -21.84 11.36 12.69
N ASP A 199 -21.91 12.44 13.42
CA ASP A 199 -20.78 13.19 13.93
C ASP A 199 -21.03 13.69 15.35
N THR A 200 -19.96 13.84 16.11
CA THR A 200 -19.98 14.34 17.48
C THR A 200 -19.23 15.68 17.62
N THR A 201 -18.66 16.17 16.52
CA THR A 201 -18.06 17.50 16.51
C THR A 201 -19.17 18.54 16.45
N SER A 202 -19.10 19.49 17.36
CA SER A 202 -19.96 20.66 17.36
C SER A 202 -19.89 21.34 15.98
N PRO A 203 -21.00 21.81 15.41
CA PRO A 203 -20.89 22.66 14.23
C PRO A 203 -20.04 23.88 14.59
N ILE A 204 -19.08 24.18 13.74
CA ILE A 204 -18.25 25.39 13.81
C ILE A 204 -19.10 26.58 13.39
#